data_4d113adb5aa90be2c31040bbe33eb57d
#
_entry.id   4d113adb5aa90be2c31040bbe33eb57d
#
_cell.length_a   1.000
_cell.length_b   1.000
_cell.length_c   1.000
_cell.angle_alpha   90.00
_cell.angle_beta   90.00
_cell.angle_gamma   90.00
#
_symmetry.space_group_name_H-M   'P 1'
#
loop_
_entity.id
_entity.type
_entity.pdbx_description
1 polymer ?
#
loop_
_entity_poly.entity_id
_entity_poly.type
_entity_poly.pdbx_seq_one_letter_code
_entity_poly.pdbx_strand_id
1 'polypeptide(L)'
;MTTHNVEQIARVCHETNRAYCETIGDSSQKSWDEAGAWQRLSAIQGVEFALANPGAPASSQHDAWLADKLADGWDFGPVKDPAKKEHPCMVPYDELPHEQRMKDYLFNSIVAAFVEGGSHGHAAGKIVQHSQHRL
;
A
#
# COMPACT_ATOMS: atom_id res chain seq x y z
N MET A 1 -1.35 -14.93 -22.66
CA MET A 1 -0.97 -14.39 -21.46
C MET A 1 -2.12 -14.23 -20.52
N THR A 2 -1.95 -14.57 -19.35
CA THR A 2 -3.00 -14.48 -18.37
C THR A 2 -3.08 -13.08 -17.82
N THR A 3 -4.26 -12.57 -17.73
CA THR A 3 -4.46 -11.28 -17.14
C THR A 3 -5.04 -11.47 -15.75
N HIS A 4 -4.39 -10.94 -14.78
CA HIS A 4 -4.89 -11.02 -13.43
C HIS A 4 -5.68 -9.77 -13.13
N ASN A 5 -6.81 -9.94 -12.49
CA ASN A 5 -7.57 -8.77 -12.19
C ASN A 5 -7.01 -8.09 -10.95
N VAL A 6 -7.23 -6.80 -10.90
CA VAL A 6 -6.65 -5.95 -9.85
C VAL A 6 -7.10 -6.41 -8.45
N GLU A 7 -8.33 -6.86 -8.35
CA GLU A 7 -8.83 -7.32 -7.06
C GLU A 7 -8.10 -8.55 -6.56
N GLN A 8 -7.76 -9.48 -7.48
CA GLN A 8 -6.99 -10.66 -7.08
C GLN A 8 -5.63 -10.28 -6.57
N ILE A 9 -4.97 -9.35 -7.26
CA ILE A 9 -3.65 -8.88 -6.82
C ILE A 9 -3.77 -8.21 -5.46
N ALA A 10 -4.79 -7.39 -5.28
CA ALA A 10 -5.00 -6.70 -4.00
C ALA A 10 -5.23 -7.71 -2.87
N ARG A 11 -5.97 -8.78 -3.15
CA ARG A 11 -6.20 -9.82 -2.16
C ARG A 11 -4.89 -10.47 -1.72
N VAL A 12 -4.01 -10.79 -2.68
CA VAL A 12 -2.72 -11.38 -2.34
C VAL A 12 -1.89 -10.41 -1.51
N CYS A 13 -1.90 -9.14 -1.87
CA CYS A 13 -1.17 -8.13 -1.10
C CYS A 13 -1.71 -8.04 0.33
N HIS A 14 -3.02 -8.04 0.47
CA HIS A 14 -3.65 -7.94 1.79
C HIS A 14 -3.30 -9.14 2.67
N GLU A 15 -3.42 -10.35 2.11
CA GLU A 15 -3.15 -11.55 2.88
C GLU A 15 -1.67 -11.68 3.24
N THR A 16 -0.79 -11.23 2.35
CA THR A 16 0.63 -11.23 2.64
C THR A 16 0.95 -10.24 3.76
N ASN A 17 0.35 -9.06 3.71
CA ASN A 17 0.55 -8.09 4.77
C ASN A 17 0.01 -8.62 6.10
N ARG A 18 -1.12 -9.27 6.07
CA ARG A 18 -1.70 -9.87 7.27
C ARG A 18 -0.76 -10.90 7.88
N ALA A 19 -0.19 -11.78 7.04
CA ALA A 19 0.75 -12.77 7.52
C ALA A 19 2.02 -12.12 8.08
N TYR A 20 2.51 -11.09 7.41
CA TYR A 20 3.68 -10.38 7.91
C TYR A 20 3.39 -9.74 9.26
N CYS A 21 2.22 -9.11 9.39
CA CYS A 21 1.85 -8.49 10.66
C CYS A 21 1.85 -9.49 11.80
N GLU A 22 1.38 -10.71 11.53
CA GLU A 22 1.39 -11.75 12.56
C GLU A 22 2.78 -12.07 13.02
N THR A 23 3.76 -12.04 12.13
CA THR A 23 5.14 -12.35 12.51
C THR A 23 5.75 -11.28 13.42
N ILE A 24 5.22 -10.07 13.40
CA ILE A 24 5.74 -9.01 14.26
C ILE A 24 4.79 -8.71 15.42
N GLY A 25 3.86 -9.63 15.68
CA GLY A 25 3.02 -9.54 16.87
C GLY A 25 1.74 -8.78 16.70
N ASP A 26 1.38 -8.42 15.48
CA ASP A 26 0.15 -7.68 15.21
C ASP A 26 -0.87 -8.62 14.58
N SER A 27 -1.85 -9.06 15.35
CA SER A 27 -2.90 -9.95 14.84
C SER A 27 -4.20 -9.20 14.61
N SER A 28 -4.14 -7.90 14.46
CA SER A 28 -5.35 -7.10 14.29
C SER A 28 -5.91 -7.10 12.87
N GLN A 29 -5.14 -7.59 11.89
CA GLN A 29 -5.57 -7.55 10.51
C GLN A 29 -6.57 -8.66 10.24
N LYS A 30 -7.67 -8.33 9.57
CA LYS A 30 -8.69 -9.31 9.23
C LYS A 30 -8.40 -9.91 7.87
N SER A 31 -8.98 -11.07 7.59
CA SER A 31 -8.85 -11.66 6.27
C SER A 31 -9.50 -10.75 5.24
N TRP A 32 -9.16 -10.96 3.98
CA TRP A 32 -9.72 -10.16 2.89
C TRP A 32 -11.25 -10.18 2.92
N ASP A 33 -11.83 -11.36 3.14
CA ASP A 33 -13.28 -11.49 3.11
C ASP A 33 -13.95 -10.76 4.27
N GLU A 34 -13.26 -10.61 5.37
CA GLU A 34 -13.79 -9.93 6.55
C GLU A 34 -13.41 -8.47 6.64
N ALA A 35 -12.52 -8.02 5.78
CA ALA A 35 -12.09 -6.64 5.81
C ALA A 35 -13.21 -5.73 5.32
N GLY A 36 -13.25 -4.53 5.83
CA GLY A 36 -14.26 -3.58 5.42
C GLY A 36 -14.10 -3.17 3.96
N ALA A 37 -15.21 -2.76 3.35
CA ALA A 37 -15.18 -2.39 1.94
C ALA A 37 -14.18 -1.28 1.67
N TRP A 38 -14.06 -0.32 2.57
CA TRP A 38 -13.13 0.78 2.36
C TRP A 38 -11.68 0.29 2.35
N GLN A 39 -11.38 -0.70 3.16
CA GLN A 39 -10.03 -1.25 3.21
C GLN A 39 -9.70 -2.01 1.93
N ARG A 40 -10.67 -2.81 1.44
CA ARG A 40 -10.47 -3.52 0.19
C ARG A 40 -10.31 -2.54 -0.98
N LEU A 41 -11.11 -1.49 -1.00
CA LEU A 41 -11.02 -0.48 -2.04
C LEU A 41 -9.66 0.23 -2.00
N SER A 42 -9.17 0.55 -0.82
CA SER A 42 -7.86 1.19 -0.70
C SER A 42 -6.75 0.28 -1.21
N ALA A 43 -6.84 -1.02 -0.93
CA ALA A 43 -5.84 -1.95 -1.45
C ALA A 43 -5.89 -2.02 -2.97
N ILE A 44 -7.10 -2.01 -3.54
CA ILE A 44 -7.26 -2.02 -4.99
C ILE A 44 -6.66 -0.76 -5.60
N GLN A 45 -6.90 0.39 -4.99
CA GLN A 45 -6.33 1.65 -5.47
C GLN A 45 -4.82 1.64 -5.38
N GLY A 46 -4.26 1.02 -4.34
CA GLY A 46 -2.82 0.89 -4.23
C GLY A 46 -2.23 0.03 -5.33
N VAL A 47 -2.92 -1.05 -5.70
CA VAL A 47 -2.48 -1.89 -6.82
C VAL A 47 -2.55 -1.10 -8.13
N GLU A 48 -3.63 -0.36 -8.33
CA GLU A 48 -3.77 0.45 -9.54
C GLU A 48 -2.67 1.49 -9.64
N PHE A 49 -2.32 2.11 -8.52
CA PHE A 49 -1.21 3.05 -8.50
C PHE A 49 0.10 2.37 -8.91
N ALA A 50 0.38 1.20 -8.34
CA ALA A 50 1.61 0.49 -8.64
C ALA A 50 1.65 0.06 -10.10
N LEU A 51 0.52 -0.37 -10.64
CA LEU A 51 0.47 -0.77 -12.06
C LEU A 51 0.65 0.42 -13.00
N ALA A 52 0.17 1.58 -12.59
CA ALA A 52 0.29 2.79 -13.39
C ALA A 52 1.70 3.40 -13.31
N ASN A 53 2.48 3.01 -12.32
CA ASN A 53 3.80 3.58 -12.10
C ASN A 53 4.84 2.46 -11.96
N PRO A 54 5.02 1.66 -13.00
CA PRO A 54 5.96 0.53 -12.92
C PRO A 54 7.38 1.06 -12.73
N GLY A 55 8.12 0.38 -11.89
CA GLY A 55 9.49 0.78 -11.62
C GLY A 55 9.63 1.87 -10.58
N ALA A 56 8.54 2.42 -10.08
CA ALA A 56 8.62 3.40 -9.01
C ALA A 56 9.13 2.73 -7.73
N PRO A 57 9.94 3.41 -6.94
CA PRO A 57 10.42 2.82 -5.69
C PRO A 57 9.31 2.67 -4.68
N ALA A 58 9.53 1.81 -3.70
CA ALA A 58 8.55 1.57 -2.65
C ALA A 58 8.14 2.87 -1.95
N SER A 59 9.07 3.81 -1.83
CA SER A 59 8.76 5.08 -1.18
C SER A 59 7.68 5.87 -1.90
N SER A 60 7.48 5.64 -3.19
CA SER A 60 6.48 6.40 -3.96
C SER A 60 5.08 6.21 -3.43
N GLN A 61 4.73 5.01 -2.99
CA GLN A 61 3.41 4.77 -2.45
C GLN A 61 3.22 5.50 -1.13
N HIS A 62 4.24 5.47 -0.30
CA HIS A 62 4.16 6.19 0.96
C HIS A 62 4.06 7.70 0.72
N ASP A 63 4.83 8.21 -0.22
CA ASP A 63 4.81 9.65 -0.52
C ASP A 63 3.44 10.08 -1.01
N ALA A 64 2.80 9.29 -1.87
CA ALA A 64 1.45 9.59 -2.35
C ALA A 64 0.43 9.52 -1.21
N TRP A 65 0.55 8.49 -0.37
CA TRP A 65 -0.34 8.34 0.78
C TRP A 65 -0.20 9.53 1.73
N LEU A 66 1.04 9.93 2.00
CA LEU A 66 1.32 11.02 2.92
C LEU A 66 0.74 12.33 2.39
N ALA A 67 0.93 12.59 1.10
CA ALA A 67 0.40 13.80 0.49
C ALA A 67 -1.12 13.86 0.59
N ASP A 68 -1.79 12.74 0.33
CA ASP A 68 -3.23 12.68 0.41
C ASP A 68 -3.72 12.91 1.84
N LYS A 69 -3.04 12.31 2.80
CA LYS A 69 -3.43 12.47 4.20
C LYS A 69 -3.22 13.90 4.67
N LEU A 70 -2.11 14.49 4.29
CA LEU A 70 -1.86 15.90 4.65
C LEU A 70 -2.94 16.80 4.06
N ALA A 71 -3.32 16.56 2.81
CA ALA A 71 -4.37 17.36 2.17
C ALA A 71 -5.72 17.17 2.88
N ASP A 72 -5.93 16.02 3.48
CA ASP A 72 -7.17 15.72 4.19
C ASP A 72 -7.11 16.14 5.67
N GLY A 73 -6.04 16.81 6.09
CA GLY A 73 -5.97 17.36 7.44
C GLY A 73 -5.38 16.43 8.48
N TRP A 74 -4.78 15.32 8.06
CA TRP A 74 -4.16 14.40 9.03
C TRP A 74 -2.80 14.93 9.47
N ASP A 75 -2.40 14.51 10.63
CA ASP A 75 -1.15 14.94 11.24
C ASP A 75 -0.50 13.75 11.95
N PHE A 76 0.75 13.93 12.35
CA PHE A 76 1.45 12.89 13.09
C PHE A 76 0.84 12.74 14.47
N GLY A 77 0.69 11.50 14.91
CA GLY A 77 0.33 11.20 16.29
C GLY A 77 0.88 9.84 16.64
N PRO A 78 1.11 9.56 17.91
CA PRO A 78 1.76 8.30 18.31
C PRO A 78 0.91 7.07 18.09
N VAL A 79 -0.39 7.24 17.90
CA VAL A 79 -1.33 6.15 17.72
C VAL A 79 -2.28 6.53 16.61
N LYS A 80 -2.68 5.55 15.79
CA LYS A 80 -3.65 5.82 14.75
C LYS A 80 -4.99 6.18 15.40
N ASP A 81 -5.47 7.38 15.10
CA ASP A 81 -6.70 7.89 15.71
C ASP A 81 -7.50 8.65 14.66
N PRO A 82 -8.43 7.98 13.98
CA PRO A 82 -9.22 8.64 12.94
C PRO A 82 -10.06 9.81 13.42
N ALA A 83 -10.48 9.78 14.67
CA ALA A 83 -11.28 10.88 15.20
C ALA A 83 -10.48 12.16 15.29
N LYS A 84 -9.19 12.05 15.59
CA LYS A 84 -8.29 13.19 15.66
C LYS A 84 -7.54 13.39 14.34
N LYS A 85 -7.67 12.47 13.39
CA LYS A 85 -6.91 12.45 12.15
C LYS A 85 -5.41 12.44 12.45
N GLU A 86 -5.00 11.52 13.30
CA GLU A 86 -3.58 11.35 13.63
C GLU A 86 -3.12 9.95 13.26
N HIS A 87 -1.90 9.86 12.80
CA HIS A 87 -1.35 8.58 12.38
C HIS A 87 0.17 8.59 12.58
N PRO A 88 0.74 7.51 13.13
CA PRO A 88 2.19 7.48 13.39
C PRO A 88 3.04 7.39 12.13
N CYS A 89 2.46 7.03 11.00
CA CYS A 89 3.21 6.98 9.75
C CYS A 89 3.23 8.31 8.99
N MET A 90 2.74 9.38 9.60
CA MET A 90 2.78 10.71 8.98
C MET A 90 4.17 11.31 9.08
N VAL A 91 5.15 10.63 8.50
CA VAL A 91 6.55 11.04 8.49
C VAL A 91 7.13 10.70 7.13
N PRO A 92 8.26 11.28 6.75
CA PRO A 92 8.93 10.91 5.50
C PRO A 92 9.27 9.41 5.50
N TYR A 93 9.35 8.83 4.33
CA TYR A 93 9.57 7.39 4.18
C TYR A 93 10.82 6.93 4.94
N ASP A 94 11.88 7.71 4.89
CA ASP A 94 13.13 7.33 5.54
C ASP A 94 13.02 7.26 7.05
N GLU A 95 12.00 7.90 7.62
CA GLU A 95 11.80 7.92 9.06
C GLU A 95 10.81 6.86 9.52
N LEU A 96 10.23 6.10 8.61
CA LEU A 96 9.33 5.03 8.98
C LEU A 96 10.09 3.91 9.67
N PRO A 97 9.48 3.25 10.65
CA PRO A 97 10.08 2.04 11.21
C PRO A 97 10.30 1.00 10.13
N HIS A 98 11.28 0.14 10.33
CA HIS A 98 11.63 -0.90 9.37
C HIS A 98 10.40 -1.74 8.99
N GLU A 99 9.57 -2.09 9.95
CA GLU A 99 8.39 -2.93 9.69
C GLU A 99 7.43 -2.25 8.73
N GLN A 100 7.29 -0.95 8.80
CA GLN A 100 6.40 -0.25 7.90
C GLN A 100 6.98 -0.19 6.49
N ARG A 101 8.29 0.00 6.38
CA ARG A 101 8.94 -0.01 5.07
C ARG A 101 8.88 -1.38 4.43
N MET A 102 8.95 -2.42 5.24
CA MET A 102 8.83 -3.79 4.73
C MET A 102 7.48 -4.03 4.06
N LYS A 103 6.43 -3.47 4.61
CA LYS A 103 5.10 -3.61 4.02
C LYS A 103 5.06 -3.04 2.61
N ASP A 104 5.71 -1.91 2.39
CA ASP A 104 5.75 -1.31 1.06
C ASP A 104 6.57 -2.15 0.08
N TYR A 105 7.68 -2.69 0.54
CA TYR A 105 8.47 -3.57 -0.31
C TYR A 105 7.71 -4.83 -0.70
N LEU A 106 7.01 -5.43 0.24
CA LEU A 106 6.22 -6.63 -0.04
C LEU A 106 5.13 -6.32 -1.05
N PHE A 107 4.44 -5.22 -0.86
CA PHE A 107 3.37 -4.81 -1.74
C PHE A 107 3.88 -4.64 -3.17
N ASN A 108 4.94 -3.88 -3.34
CA ASN A 108 5.50 -3.63 -4.65
C ASN A 108 6.04 -4.89 -5.29
N SER A 109 6.63 -5.78 -4.51
CA SER A 109 7.18 -7.04 -5.04
C SER A 109 6.08 -7.94 -5.57
N ILE A 110 4.95 -7.98 -4.87
CA ILE A 110 3.83 -8.79 -5.31
C ILE A 110 3.26 -8.26 -6.61
N VAL A 111 3.03 -6.95 -6.70
CA VAL A 111 2.49 -6.38 -7.92
C VAL A 111 3.43 -6.61 -9.09
N ALA A 112 4.73 -6.42 -8.86
CA ALA A 112 5.72 -6.64 -9.90
C ALA A 112 5.72 -8.08 -10.40
N ALA A 113 5.54 -9.04 -9.49
CA ALA A 113 5.52 -10.45 -9.87
C ALA A 113 4.35 -10.77 -10.78
N PHE A 114 3.21 -10.12 -10.59
CA PHE A 114 2.06 -10.37 -11.42
C PHE A 114 2.21 -9.80 -12.84
N VAL A 115 3.00 -8.75 -13.00
CA VAL A 115 3.19 -8.19 -14.34
C VAL A 115 4.45 -8.65 -15.01
N GLU A 116 5.32 -9.40 -14.23
CA GLU A 116 6.52 -9.77 -14.79
C GLU A 116 6.37 -10.68 -15.91
N GLY A 117 7.25 -10.73 -16.80
CA GLY A 117 7.15 -11.53 -17.96
C GLY A 117 6.27 -10.88 -18.95
N GLY A 118 5.43 -10.04 -18.57
CA GLY A 118 4.57 -9.44 -19.48
C GLY A 118 5.18 -8.24 -20.02
N SER A 119 5.60 -7.41 -19.35
CA SER A 119 5.93 -6.34 -19.93
C SER A 119 7.02 -5.80 -19.47
N HIS A 120 7.51 -5.16 -19.89
CA HIS A 120 8.49 -4.70 -19.48
C HIS A 120 8.68 -3.47 -19.78
N GLY A 121 8.95 -3.08 -19.10
CA GLY A 121 9.45 -2.13 -18.98
C GLY A 121 9.28 -1.03 -19.70
N HIS A 122 8.81 -0.35 -19.62
CA HIS A 122 8.62 0.59 -20.23
C HIS A 122 8.50 1.63 -19.56
N ALA A 123 8.52 2.37 -19.84
CA ALA A 123 8.49 3.51 -19.59
C ALA A 123 7.77 3.92 -18.62
N ALA A 124 8.18 4.62 -17.91
CA ALA A 124 7.53 5.02 -16.97
C ALA A 124 6.74 6.06 -17.27
N GLY A 125 5.78 6.21 -17.05
CA GLY A 125 4.99 7.27 -17.20
C GLY A 125 5.04 8.21 -16.12
N LYS A 126 4.08 9.07 -16.00
CA LYS A 126 4.05 9.93 -14.95
C LYS A 126 3.43 9.29 -13.79
N ILE A 127 3.79 9.68 -12.64
CA ILE A 127 3.23 9.14 -11.42
C ILE A 127 1.81 9.63 -11.26
N VAL A 128 0.93 8.67 -11.00
CA VAL A 128 -0.48 8.95 -10.77
C VAL A 128 -0.72 8.89 -9.28
N GLN A 129 -1.34 9.91 -8.74
CA GLN A 129 -1.60 9.97 -7.33
C GLN A 129 -2.94 9.36 -7.00
N HIS A 130 -2.96 8.51 -6.01
CA HIS A 130 -4.20 7.91 -5.55
C HIS A 130 -4.19 7.92 -4.03
N SER A 131 -5.37 8.04 -3.48
CA SER A 131 -5.50 7.92 -2.04
C SER A 131 -5.27 6.47 -1.65
N GLN A 132 -4.47 6.25 -0.66
CA GLN A 132 -4.17 4.91 -0.22
C GLN A 132 -4.36 4.81 1.26
N HIS A 133 -4.75 3.63 1.69
CA HIS A 133 -4.90 3.37 3.11
C HIS A 133 -3.70 2.59 3.58
N ARG A 134 -3.09 3.08 4.67
CA ARG A 134 -1.96 2.39 5.21
C ARG A 134 -2.35 1.66 6.45
N LEU A 135 -1.94 0.44 6.57
CA LEU A 135 -2.31 -0.42 7.70
C LEU A 135 -1.43 -0.24 8.90
#